data_f2d91632539b4d8c3d1afd8a0b2be820
#
_entry.id   f2d91632539b4d8c3d1afd8a0b2be820
#
_cell.length_a   1.000
_cell.length_b   1.000
_cell.length_c   1.000
_cell.angle_alpha   90.00
_cell.angle_beta   90.00
_cell.angle_gamma   90.00
#
_symmetry.space_group_name_H-M   'P 1'
#
loop_
_entity.id
_entity.type
_entity.pdbx_description
1 polymer ?
#
loop_
_entity_poly.entity_id
_entity_poly.type
_entity_poly.pdbx_seq_one_letter_code
_entity_poly.pdbx_strand_id
1 'polypeptide(L)'
;MKFLVELDQPMSGQPLSDEAARIFVERVIFPTLDRAEQLVREGCILAGGPVAGRIALRFVVDVASAQQLDLLITSLPLWTVAHTRVTPLIEFSDRRVHLSTLLQQRMLLALPITPSNEIRP
;
A
#
# COMPACT_ATOMS: atom_id res chain seq x y z
N MET A 1 -2.83 -2.98 12.25
CA MET A 1 -2.76 -3.63 10.92
C MET A 1 -2.15 -2.67 9.92
N LYS A 2 -1.16 -3.15 9.22
CA LYS A 2 -0.44 -2.30 8.27
C LYS A 2 -0.79 -2.66 6.84
N PHE A 3 -0.92 -1.65 6.00
CA PHE A 3 -1.23 -1.81 4.59
C PHE A 3 -0.37 -0.87 3.76
N LEU A 4 0.07 -1.37 2.61
CA LEU A 4 0.60 -0.51 1.57
C LEU A 4 -0.55 -0.07 0.68
N VAL A 5 -0.71 1.24 0.55
CA VAL A 5 -1.76 1.82 -0.28
C VAL A 5 -1.12 2.50 -1.48
N GLU A 6 -1.65 2.21 -2.65
CA GLU A 6 -1.19 2.78 -3.90
C GLU A 6 -2.38 3.39 -4.62
N LEU A 7 -2.26 4.69 -4.92
CA LEU A 7 -3.23 5.38 -5.74
C LEU A 7 -2.53 5.87 -7.00
N ASP A 8 -3.07 5.50 -8.16
CA ASP A 8 -2.52 5.87 -9.45
C ASP A 8 -3.60 6.53 -10.28
N GLN A 9 -3.34 7.76 -10.72
CA GLN A 9 -4.20 8.34 -11.71
C GLN A 9 -3.81 7.84 -13.09
N PRO A 10 -4.73 7.20 -13.83
CA PRO A 10 -4.40 6.73 -15.15
C PRO A 10 -4.14 7.92 -16.08
N MET A 11 -3.11 7.78 -16.92
CA MET A 11 -2.83 8.75 -17.95
C MET A 11 -3.89 8.63 -19.02
N SER A 12 -4.68 9.67 -19.21
CA SER A 12 -5.56 9.73 -20.36
C SER A 12 -4.72 10.08 -21.60
N GLY A 13 -5.14 9.63 -22.76
CA GLY A 13 -4.42 9.90 -23.99
C GLY A 13 -4.42 11.37 -24.41
N GLN A 14 -5.20 12.22 -23.75
CA GLN A 14 -5.30 13.63 -24.11
C GLN A 14 -4.74 14.52 -23.02
N PRO A 15 -3.87 15.45 -23.36
CA PRO A 15 -3.38 16.40 -22.38
C PRO A 15 -4.49 17.33 -21.93
N LEU A 16 -4.44 17.70 -20.65
CA LEU A 16 -5.36 18.69 -20.11
C LEU A 16 -5.01 20.07 -20.65
N SER A 17 -6.03 20.92 -20.83
CA SER A 17 -5.77 22.34 -21.03
C SER A 17 -5.14 22.93 -19.75
N ASP A 18 -4.50 24.08 -19.90
CA ASP A 18 -3.89 24.75 -18.75
C ASP A 18 -4.93 25.04 -17.68
N GLU A 19 -6.13 25.47 -18.07
CA GLU A 19 -7.19 25.75 -17.12
C GLU A 19 -7.67 24.50 -16.41
N ALA A 20 -7.87 23.41 -17.14
CA ALA A 20 -8.30 22.15 -16.54
C ALA A 20 -7.21 21.59 -15.59
N ALA A 21 -5.96 21.71 -15.98
CA ALA A 21 -4.85 21.29 -15.14
C ALA A 21 -4.80 22.09 -13.84
N ARG A 22 -4.99 23.41 -13.93
CA ARG A 22 -5.01 24.28 -12.76
C ARG A 22 -6.13 23.89 -11.80
N ILE A 23 -7.33 23.68 -12.33
CA ILE A 23 -8.49 23.29 -11.52
C ILE A 23 -8.20 21.94 -10.84
N PHE A 24 -7.66 20.99 -11.57
CA PHE A 24 -7.34 19.68 -11.03
C PHE A 24 -6.33 19.78 -9.88
N VAL A 25 -5.28 20.55 -10.05
CA VAL A 25 -4.28 20.75 -8.99
C VAL A 25 -4.92 21.41 -7.77
N GLU A 26 -5.67 22.48 -7.97
CA GLU A 26 -6.25 23.22 -6.86
C GLU A 26 -7.34 22.44 -6.12
N ARG A 27 -8.13 21.63 -6.82
CA ARG A 27 -9.29 20.98 -6.22
C ARG A 27 -9.08 19.52 -5.86
N VAL A 28 -8.07 18.88 -6.43
CA VAL A 28 -7.80 17.46 -6.17
C VAL A 28 -6.43 17.26 -5.57
N ILE A 29 -5.38 17.76 -6.21
CA ILE A 29 -4.01 17.47 -5.77
C ILE A 29 -3.69 18.14 -4.45
N PHE A 30 -3.87 19.46 -4.36
CA PHE A 30 -3.54 20.18 -3.12
C PHE A 30 -4.36 19.68 -1.92
N PRO A 31 -5.68 19.51 -2.03
CA PRO A 31 -6.44 18.93 -0.91
C PRO A 31 -6.01 17.52 -0.53
N THR A 32 -5.61 16.71 -1.52
CA THR A 32 -5.08 15.37 -1.24
C THR A 32 -3.78 15.46 -0.45
N LEU A 33 -2.86 16.33 -0.85
CA LEU A 33 -1.60 16.50 -0.15
C LEU A 33 -1.83 17.03 1.27
N ASP A 34 -2.73 17.99 1.43
CA ASP A 34 -3.06 18.53 2.76
C ASP A 34 -3.62 17.43 3.67
N ARG A 35 -4.53 16.62 3.13
CA ARG A 35 -5.10 15.52 3.92
C ARG A 35 -4.06 14.47 4.27
N ALA A 36 -3.20 14.12 3.31
CA ALA A 36 -2.15 13.15 3.55
C ALA A 36 -1.17 13.66 4.63
N GLU A 37 -0.78 14.92 4.56
CA GLU A 37 0.09 15.51 5.57
C GLU A 37 -0.55 15.49 6.95
N GLN A 38 -1.86 15.73 7.02
CA GLN A 38 -2.58 15.62 8.29
C GLN A 38 -2.52 14.20 8.82
N LEU A 39 -2.73 13.21 7.98
CA LEU A 39 -2.68 11.80 8.37
C LEU A 39 -1.29 11.38 8.84
N VAL A 40 -0.25 11.96 8.26
CA VAL A 40 1.12 11.76 8.75
C VAL A 40 1.25 12.31 10.17
N ARG A 41 0.78 13.52 10.40
CA ARG A 41 0.84 14.14 11.72
C ARG A 41 0.06 13.37 12.77
N GLU A 42 -1.04 12.75 12.36
CA GLU A 42 -1.87 11.94 13.25
C GLU A 42 -1.30 10.53 13.48
N GLY A 43 -0.25 10.17 12.80
CA GLY A 43 0.37 8.87 12.95
C GLY A 43 -0.31 7.75 12.17
N CYS A 44 -1.29 8.06 11.33
CA CYS A 44 -1.97 7.05 10.52
C CYS A 44 -1.12 6.63 9.32
N ILE A 45 -0.45 7.59 8.68
CA ILE A 45 0.49 7.31 7.60
C ILE A 45 1.90 7.25 8.22
N LEU A 46 2.54 6.10 8.08
CA LEU A 46 3.85 5.86 8.68
C LEU A 46 5.00 6.30 7.77
N ALA A 47 4.81 6.16 6.46
CA ALA A 47 5.84 6.47 5.48
C ALA A 47 5.21 6.57 4.11
N GLY A 48 5.92 7.18 3.18
CA GLY A 48 5.48 7.27 1.79
C GLY A 48 5.44 8.69 1.28
N GLY A 49 4.83 8.86 0.12
CA GLY A 49 4.71 10.15 -0.51
C GLY A 49 4.26 10.05 -1.95
N PRO A 50 4.17 11.19 -2.63
CA PRO A 50 3.90 11.20 -4.06
C PRO A 50 5.03 10.52 -4.84
N VAL A 51 4.66 9.87 -5.93
CA VAL A 51 5.63 9.24 -6.83
C VAL A 51 6.24 10.32 -7.71
N ALA A 52 7.56 10.31 -7.85
CA ALA A 52 8.23 11.27 -8.70
C ALA A 52 7.82 11.09 -10.15
N GLY A 53 7.46 12.19 -10.80
CA GLY A 53 7.20 12.20 -12.23
C GLY A 53 5.82 11.76 -12.67
N ARG A 54 4.92 11.43 -11.74
CA ARG A 54 3.54 11.08 -12.13
C ARG A 54 2.58 11.37 -10.99
N ILE A 55 1.30 11.38 -11.33
CA ILE A 55 0.24 11.63 -10.35
C ILE A 55 -0.11 10.31 -9.69
N ALA A 56 0.57 10.01 -8.61
CA ALA A 56 0.42 8.76 -7.89
C ALA A 56 0.92 8.93 -6.46
N LEU A 57 0.38 8.12 -5.56
CA LEU A 57 0.78 8.09 -4.16
C LEU A 57 1.12 6.68 -3.74
N ARG A 58 2.10 6.57 -2.87
CA ARG A 58 2.47 5.32 -2.21
C ARG A 58 2.65 5.61 -0.74
N PHE A 59 1.92 4.91 0.12
CA PHE A 59 2.09 5.13 1.54
C PHE A 59 1.71 3.89 2.33
N VAL A 60 2.32 3.77 3.50
CA VAL A 60 2.04 2.71 4.45
C VAL A 60 1.21 3.29 5.57
N VAL A 61 0.11 2.62 5.89
CA VAL A 61 -0.78 3.04 6.98
C VAL A 61 -0.81 1.99 8.07
N ASP A 62 -1.08 2.45 9.28
CA ASP A 62 -1.39 1.58 10.42
C ASP A 62 -2.79 1.93 10.89
N VAL A 63 -3.69 0.98 10.75
CA VAL A 63 -5.11 1.18 11.08
C VAL A 63 -5.63 0.00 11.89
N ALA A 64 -6.72 0.23 12.60
CA ALA A 64 -7.29 -0.79 13.48
C ALA A 64 -8.17 -1.79 12.71
N SER A 65 -8.71 -1.40 11.56
CA SER A 65 -9.67 -2.24 10.84
C SER A 65 -9.70 -1.88 9.36
N ALA A 66 -10.30 -2.77 8.57
CA ALA A 66 -10.53 -2.51 7.16
C ALA A 66 -11.46 -1.32 6.95
N GLN A 67 -12.42 -1.13 7.84
CA GLN A 67 -13.33 0.02 7.76
C GLN A 67 -12.59 1.33 7.97
N GLN A 68 -11.67 1.36 8.93
CA GLN A 68 -10.86 2.56 9.14
C GLN A 68 -9.98 2.84 7.94
N LEU A 69 -9.43 1.79 7.32
CA LEU A 69 -8.64 1.92 6.10
C LEU A 69 -9.48 2.54 4.98
N ASP A 70 -10.68 2.03 4.79
CA ASP A 70 -11.58 2.54 3.75
C ASP A 70 -11.90 4.02 3.96
N LEU A 71 -12.23 4.40 5.19
CA LEU A 71 -12.51 5.80 5.51
C LEU A 71 -11.30 6.69 5.25
N LEU A 72 -10.11 6.21 5.58
CA LEU A 72 -8.89 6.96 5.35
C LEU A 72 -8.66 7.18 3.86
N ILE A 73 -8.73 6.12 3.06
CA ILE A 73 -8.47 6.20 1.62
C ILE A 73 -9.51 7.09 0.95
N THR A 74 -10.79 6.89 1.25
CA THR A 74 -11.86 7.65 0.62
C THR A 74 -11.90 9.11 1.05
N SER A 75 -11.19 9.46 2.12
CA SER A 75 -11.06 10.86 2.53
C SER A 75 -10.08 11.64 1.65
N LEU A 76 -9.30 10.95 0.82
CA LEU A 76 -8.37 11.60 -0.09
C LEU A 76 -9.10 11.96 -1.39
N PRO A 77 -9.15 13.23 -1.78
CA PRO A 77 -9.86 13.61 -3.02
C PRO A 77 -9.36 12.89 -4.26
N LEU A 78 -8.08 12.53 -4.31
CA LEU A 78 -7.52 11.81 -5.44
C LEU A 78 -8.18 10.44 -5.64
N TRP A 79 -8.72 9.84 -4.58
CA TRP A 79 -9.34 8.53 -4.67
C TRP A 79 -10.44 8.47 -5.73
N THR A 80 -11.19 9.55 -5.92
CA THR A 80 -12.33 9.56 -6.86
C THR A 80 -11.90 9.40 -8.32
N VAL A 81 -10.64 9.68 -8.63
CA VAL A 81 -10.13 9.64 -10.00
C VAL A 81 -8.92 8.74 -10.15
N ALA A 82 -8.63 7.93 -9.15
CA ALA A 82 -7.43 7.09 -9.13
C ALA A 82 -7.80 5.62 -9.06
N HIS A 83 -6.92 4.79 -9.58
CA HIS A 83 -6.96 3.36 -9.30
C HIS A 83 -6.30 3.11 -7.95
N THR A 84 -6.96 2.35 -7.09
CA THR A 84 -6.49 2.07 -5.75
C THR A 84 -6.08 0.61 -5.65
N ARG A 85 -4.91 0.37 -5.10
CA ARG A 85 -4.45 -0.97 -4.73
C ARG A 85 -4.09 -0.96 -3.27
N VAL A 86 -4.54 -1.96 -2.54
CA VAL A 86 -4.24 -2.13 -1.12
C VAL A 86 -3.58 -3.48 -0.93
N THR A 87 -2.44 -3.49 -0.28
CA THR A 87 -1.69 -4.70 0.00
C THR A 87 -1.49 -4.82 1.51
N PRO A 88 -2.02 -5.88 2.15
CA PRO A 88 -1.78 -6.08 3.57
C PRO A 88 -0.33 -6.47 3.82
N LEU A 89 0.21 -5.95 4.89
CA LEU A 89 1.58 -6.24 5.30
C LEU A 89 1.56 -6.92 6.66
N ILE A 90 2.50 -7.83 6.87
CA ILE A 90 2.72 -8.45 8.17
C ILE A 90 4.08 -8.04 8.70
N GLU A 91 4.31 -8.26 9.98
CA GLU A 91 5.60 -7.97 10.57
C GLU A 91 6.66 -8.97 10.12
N PHE A 92 7.90 -8.53 10.04
CA PHE A 92 9.00 -9.42 9.69
C PHE A 92 9.10 -10.59 10.65
N SER A 93 8.89 -10.33 11.94
CA SER A 93 8.94 -11.37 12.96
C SER A 93 7.84 -12.41 12.79
N ASP A 94 6.66 -12.00 12.37
CA ASP A 94 5.57 -12.94 12.13
C ASP A 94 5.90 -13.89 10.99
N ARG A 95 6.50 -13.36 9.91
CA ARG A 95 6.92 -14.20 8.80
C ARG A 95 8.00 -15.18 9.23
N ARG A 96 8.95 -14.73 10.06
CA ARG A 96 10.00 -15.58 10.55
C ARG A 96 9.45 -16.75 11.36
N VAL A 97 8.50 -16.47 12.26
CA VAL A 97 7.88 -17.51 13.07
C VAL A 97 7.12 -18.50 12.19
N HIS A 98 6.38 -17.99 11.22
CA HIS A 98 5.60 -18.84 10.32
C HIS A 98 6.50 -19.78 9.51
N LEU A 99 7.59 -19.25 8.96
CA LEU A 99 8.52 -20.06 8.17
C LEU A 99 9.25 -21.07 9.04
N SER A 100 9.61 -20.70 10.27
CA SER A 100 10.22 -21.63 11.21
C SER A 100 9.32 -22.80 11.51
N THR A 101 8.03 -22.52 11.72
CA THR A 101 7.04 -23.56 11.96
C THR A 101 6.89 -24.48 10.75
N LEU A 102 6.83 -23.91 9.55
CA LEU A 102 6.74 -24.71 8.33
C LEU A 102 7.97 -25.61 8.16
N LEU A 103 9.15 -25.08 8.43
CA LEU A 103 10.37 -25.88 8.34
C LEU A 103 10.36 -27.04 9.32
N GLN A 104 9.94 -26.80 10.56
CA GLN A 104 9.85 -27.87 11.56
C GLN A 104 8.88 -28.94 11.13
N GLN A 105 7.71 -28.55 10.62
CA GLN A 105 6.72 -29.50 10.14
C GLN A 105 7.27 -30.32 8.99
N ARG A 106 7.92 -29.67 8.03
CA ARG A 106 8.49 -30.39 6.89
C ARG A 106 9.62 -31.32 7.31
N MET A 107 10.45 -30.89 8.25
CA MET A 107 11.51 -31.76 8.75
C MET A 107 10.95 -33.01 9.43
N LEU A 108 9.92 -32.85 10.23
CA LEU A 108 9.28 -33.98 10.89
C LEU A 108 8.65 -34.94 9.89
N LEU A 109 8.04 -34.44 8.86
CA LEU A 109 7.42 -35.26 7.84
C LEU A 109 8.43 -35.93 6.93
N ALA A 110 9.58 -35.31 6.70
CA ALA A 110 10.58 -35.78 5.75
C ALA A 110 11.63 -36.69 6.36
N LEU A 111 11.74 -36.75 7.69
CA LEU A 111 12.80 -37.49 8.35
C LEU A 111 12.95 -38.93 7.88
N PRO A 112 11.89 -39.71 7.71
CA PRO A 112 12.01 -41.07 7.24
C PRO A 112 12.17 -41.17 5.72
N ILE A 113 12.20 -40.05 5.01
CA ILE A 113 12.20 -40.03 3.56
C ILE A 113 13.56 -39.62 3.06
N THR A 114 13.86 -39.97 1.83
CA THR A 114 15.08 -39.57 1.18
C THR A 114 15.19 -38.05 1.10
N PRO A 115 16.30 -37.50 1.53
CA PRO A 115 16.44 -36.06 1.60
C PRO A 115 16.66 -35.38 0.26
N SER A 116 16.96 -36.11 -0.78
CA SER A 116 17.32 -35.50 -2.07
C SER A 116 16.21 -34.66 -2.67
N ASN A 117 14.99 -34.88 -2.25
CA ASN A 117 13.85 -34.18 -2.83
C ASN A 117 13.61 -32.82 -2.22
N GLU A 118 14.10 -32.59 -1.05
CA GLU A 118 13.79 -31.39 -0.33
C GLU A 118 14.66 -30.21 -0.72
N ILE A 119 15.64 -30.48 -1.50
CA ILE A 119 16.60 -29.43 -1.84
C ILE A 119 16.11 -28.55 -2.96
N ARG A 120 14.97 -28.82 -3.49
CA ARG A 120 14.46 -28.01 -4.57
C ARG A 120 14.23 -26.59 -4.13
N PRO A 121 14.89 -25.64 -4.73
CA PRO A 121 14.60 -24.25 -4.49
C PRO A 121 13.21 -23.87 -4.98
#